data_6df4a46add1111d7c0b3b1856fa22ff9
#
_entry.id   6df4a46add1111d7c0b3b1856fa22ff9
#
_cell.length_a   1.000
_cell.length_b   1.000
_cell.length_c   1.000
_cell.angle_alpha   90.00
_cell.angle_beta   90.00
_cell.angle_gamma   90.00
#
_symmetry.space_group_name_H-M   'P 1'
#
loop_
_entity.id
_entity.type
_entity.pdbx_description
1 polymer ?
#
loop_
_entity_poly.entity_id
_entity_poly.type
_entity_poly.pdbx_seq_one_letter_code
_entity_poly.pdbx_strand_id
1 'polypeptide(L)'
;XAGPRAGSSGARTEASPGQAGDGATRDLGTAEIRRLRPSYAPAVDGTPDPGEVIWTWVPYAEHDGRGKDRPVLIIARIDATTVAGCYLSTKQHRGFISVGTGGWDGQGRESFLSPERVLRISDSGMRREGHVLDRARFEHVVAELSRELGIGR
;
A
#
# COMPACT_ATOMS: atom_id res chain seq x y z
N UNK A 1 32.71 -7.37 0.93
CA UNK A 1 32.55 -7.28 0.95
C UNK A 1 32.84 -7.19 1.16
N ALA A 2 32.68 -7.26 1.38
CA ALA A 2 32.51 -7.02 1.61
C ALA A 2 32.48 -7.12 1.66
N GLY A 3 32.14 -7.44 1.54
CA GLY A 3 31.83 -7.46 1.73
C GLY A 3 31.56 -7.86 1.72
N PRO A 4 31.43 -7.89 1.86
CA PRO A 4 30.89 -8.12 2.04
C PRO A 4 30.53 -8.43 2.04
N ARG A 5 30.13 -8.53 1.94
CA ARG A 5 29.60 -8.43 2.07
C ARG A 5 29.30 -8.68 2.09
N ALA A 6 29.13 -8.87 2.11
CA ALA A 6 28.66 -8.72 2.30
C ALA A 6 28.22 -8.90 2.29
N GLY A 7 27.93 -9.18 2.23
CA GLY A 7 27.43 -9.03 2.37
C GLY A 7 26.90 -9.33 2.23
N SER A 8 26.78 -9.55 2.33
CA SER A 8 26.18 -9.51 2.39
C SER A 8 25.64 -9.79 2.26
N SER A 9 25.48 -10.16 2.31
CA SER A 9 24.86 -10.17 2.33
C SER A 9 24.35 -10.39 2.37
N GLY A 10 24.20 -10.94 2.56
CA GLY A 10 23.67 -10.76 2.81
C GLY A 10 23.20 -10.77 3.10
N ALA A 11 23.44 -11.55 3.58
CA ALA A 11 23.09 -11.27 4.08
C ALA A 11 22.79 -10.46 4.16
N ARG A 12 23.37 -10.34 3.79
CA ARG A 12 23.15 -9.26 3.84
C ARG A 12 22.05 -8.84 4.08
N THR A 13 21.90 -8.27 4.54
CA THR A 13 20.57 -7.88 4.82
C THR A 13 19.92 -7.25 3.61
N GLU A 14 18.90 -7.87 3.13
CA GLU A 14 18.22 -7.37 1.96
C GLU A 14 17.08 -6.48 2.35
N ALA A 15 16.89 -5.41 1.61
CA ALA A 15 15.77 -4.53 1.85
C ALA A 15 14.47 -5.23 1.50
N SER A 16 13.42 -4.92 2.26
CA SER A 16 12.07 -5.39 1.93
C SER A 16 11.58 -4.73 0.65
N PRO A 17 10.64 -5.36 -0.06
CA PRO A 17 10.07 -4.70 -1.23
C PRO A 17 9.54 -3.32 -0.86
N GLY A 18 9.91 -2.32 -1.65
CA GLY A 18 9.47 -0.96 -1.44
C GLY A 18 10.31 -0.18 -0.46
N GLN A 19 11.36 -0.77 0.10
CA GLN A 19 12.13 -0.09 1.13
C GLN A 19 13.16 0.88 0.57
N ALA A 20 13.74 0.58 -0.57
CA ALA A 20 14.86 1.38 -1.05
C ALA A 20 14.90 1.41 -2.57
N GLY A 21 15.68 2.34 -3.10
CA GLY A 21 15.94 2.42 -4.53
C GLY A 21 14.81 3.08 -5.28
N ASP A 22 14.83 2.89 -6.60
CA ASP A 22 13.83 3.50 -7.47
C ASP A 22 12.42 3.00 -7.17
N GLY A 23 12.29 1.80 -6.62
CA GLY A 23 11.00 1.25 -6.29
C GLY A 23 10.54 1.51 -4.87
N ALA A 24 11.17 2.48 -4.18
CA ALA A 24 10.79 2.75 -2.80
C ALA A 24 9.38 3.32 -2.71
N THR A 25 8.66 2.87 -1.70
CA THR A 25 7.34 3.41 -1.39
C THR A 25 7.48 4.80 -0.78
N ARG A 26 6.65 5.74 -1.24
CA ARG A 26 6.68 7.09 -0.68
C ARG A 26 5.27 7.65 -0.56
N ASP A 27 5.13 8.70 0.22
CA ASP A 27 3.85 9.39 0.36
C ASP A 27 3.57 10.21 -0.89
N LEU A 28 2.30 10.25 -1.29
CA LEU A 28 1.85 11.18 -2.32
C LEU A 28 1.52 12.51 -1.68
N GLY A 29 1.78 13.58 -2.44
CA GLY A 29 1.38 14.91 -2.02
C GLY A 29 -0.08 15.19 -2.36
N THR A 30 -0.58 16.32 -1.85
CA THR A 30 -1.98 16.68 -2.02
C THR A 30 -2.40 16.74 -3.49
N ALA A 31 -1.59 17.37 -4.32
CA ALA A 31 -1.95 17.49 -5.73
C ALA A 31 -1.97 16.15 -6.43
N GLU A 32 -1.03 15.27 -6.06
CA GLU A 32 -1.02 13.93 -6.64
C GLU A 32 -2.25 13.16 -6.24
N ILE A 33 -2.65 13.27 -4.97
CA ILE A 33 -3.83 12.56 -4.47
C ILE A 33 -5.08 13.02 -5.21
N ARG A 34 -5.22 14.31 -5.44
CA ARG A 34 -6.41 14.84 -6.12
C ARG A 34 -6.55 14.34 -7.54
N ARG A 35 -5.44 13.99 -8.18
CA ARG A 35 -5.49 13.52 -9.57
C ARG A 35 -5.81 12.04 -9.70
N LEU A 36 -5.90 11.30 -8.60
CA LEU A 36 -6.16 9.87 -8.68
C LEU A 36 -7.54 9.59 -9.26
N ARG A 37 -7.64 8.44 -9.92
CA ARG A 37 -8.89 7.96 -10.49
C ARG A 37 -9.16 6.56 -9.93
N PRO A 38 -9.69 6.45 -8.72
CA PRO A 38 -9.92 5.13 -8.14
C PRO A 38 -10.91 4.33 -8.99
N SER A 39 -10.63 3.06 -9.12
CA SER A 39 -11.56 2.15 -9.79
C SER A 39 -11.33 0.76 -9.22
N TYR A 40 -12.37 -0.05 -9.23
CA TYR A 40 -12.28 -1.41 -8.74
C TYR A 40 -12.07 -2.31 -9.94
N ALA A 41 -10.90 -2.87 -10.07
CA ALA A 41 -10.60 -3.65 -11.26
C ALA A 41 -9.63 -4.80 -10.98
N PRO A 42 -9.87 -5.60 -9.94
CA PRO A 42 -8.95 -6.72 -9.71
C PRO A 42 -9.06 -7.73 -10.84
N ALA A 43 -7.94 -8.24 -11.25
CA ALA A 43 -7.90 -9.22 -12.32
C ALA A 43 -6.78 -10.21 -12.04
N VAL A 44 -6.96 -11.43 -12.53
CA VAL A 44 -5.92 -12.43 -12.41
C VAL A 44 -4.97 -12.24 -13.58
N ASP A 45 -4.01 -11.36 -13.39
CA ASP A 45 -3.05 -11.09 -14.45
C ASP A 45 -1.70 -10.79 -13.80
N GLY A 46 -0.77 -10.35 -14.58
CA GLY A 46 0.58 -10.11 -14.09
C GLY A 46 0.79 -8.76 -13.45
N THR A 47 -0.22 -7.89 -13.43
CA THR A 47 -0.05 -6.55 -12.88
C THR A 47 -0.95 -6.33 -11.68
N PRO A 48 -0.46 -5.57 -10.69
CA PRO A 48 -1.32 -5.22 -9.56
C PRO A 48 -2.43 -4.28 -9.99
N ASP A 49 -3.62 -4.50 -9.44
CA ASP A 49 -4.78 -3.74 -9.83
C ASP A 49 -5.50 -3.17 -8.62
N PRO A 50 -6.25 -2.08 -8.80
CA PRO A 50 -7.05 -1.53 -7.70
C PRO A 50 -8.03 -2.58 -7.18
N GLY A 51 -8.11 -2.68 -5.87
CA GLY A 51 -8.88 -3.69 -5.18
C GLY A 51 -8.04 -4.78 -4.58
N GLU A 52 -6.78 -4.91 -5.01
CA GLU A 52 -5.89 -5.89 -4.40
C GLU A 52 -5.31 -5.35 -3.11
N VAL A 53 -5.03 -6.28 -2.18
CA VAL A 53 -4.25 -5.97 -0.98
C VAL A 53 -2.89 -6.61 -1.17
N ILE A 54 -1.86 -5.77 -1.15
CA ILE A 54 -0.48 -6.21 -1.36
C ILE A 54 0.34 -5.82 -0.14
N TRP A 55 1.59 -6.26 -0.11
CA TRP A 55 2.51 -5.92 0.96
C TRP A 55 3.63 -5.07 0.42
N THR A 56 3.96 -4.02 1.16
CA THR A 56 5.11 -3.19 0.84
C THR A 56 5.65 -2.58 2.11
N TRP A 57 6.91 -2.18 2.07
CA TRP A 57 7.52 -1.49 3.20
C TRP A 57 7.02 -0.05 3.20
N VAL A 58 6.45 0.36 4.33
CA VAL A 58 5.85 1.69 4.47
C VAL A 58 6.71 2.49 5.45
N PRO A 59 7.28 3.61 5.00
CA PRO A 59 8.07 4.42 5.93
C PRO A 59 7.16 5.01 7.01
N TYR A 60 7.70 5.12 8.23
CA TYR A 60 6.95 5.79 9.29
C TYR A 60 6.77 7.24 8.93
N ALA A 61 5.70 7.84 9.47
CA ALA A 61 5.36 9.22 9.14
C ALA A 61 6.47 10.20 9.51
N GLU A 62 7.34 9.83 10.43
CA GLU A 62 8.46 10.67 10.82
C GLU A 62 9.50 10.81 9.72
N HIS A 63 9.52 9.89 8.76
CA HIS A 63 10.46 9.94 7.63
C HIS A 63 11.90 10.00 8.09
N ASP A 64 12.23 9.13 9.04
CA ASP A 64 13.58 9.08 9.59
C ASP A 64 14.34 7.83 9.13
N GLY A 65 13.90 7.21 8.05
CA GLY A 65 14.52 6.01 7.52
C GLY A 65 13.94 4.73 8.05
N ARG A 66 13.10 4.81 9.07
CA ARG A 66 12.48 3.62 9.63
C ARG A 66 11.12 3.39 9.00
N GLY A 67 10.67 2.18 9.05
CA GLY A 67 9.37 1.80 8.52
C GLY A 67 9.06 0.37 8.85
N LYS A 68 8.08 -0.18 8.15
CA LYS A 68 7.60 -1.50 8.46
C LYS A 68 6.87 -2.06 7.25
N ASP A 69 7.02 -3.36 7.05
CA ASP A 69 6.25 -4.05 6.01
C ASP A 69 4.78 -4.08 6.43
N ARG A 70 3.88 -3.63 5.55
CA ARG A 70 2.46 -3.53 5.88
C ARG A 70 1.60 -3.95 4.70
N PRO A 71 0.39 -4.43 4.98
CA PRO A 71 -0.56 -4.63 3.89
C PRO A 71 -1.13 -3.28 3.45
N VAL A 72 -1.34 -3.14 2.15
CA VAL A 72 -1.80 -1.90 1.54
C VAL A 72 -2.89 -2.23 0.54
N LEU A 73 -4.01 -1.50 0.62
CA LEU A 73 -5.07 -1.63 -0.38
C LEU A 73 -4.77 -0.71 -1.53
N ILE A 74 -4.66 -1.26 -2.73
CA ILE A 74 -4.47 -0.46 -3.94
C ILE A 74 -5.81 0.17 -4.31
N ILE A 75 -5.85 1.50 -4.45
CA ILE A 75 -7.08 2.20 -4.78
C ILE A 75 -7.10 2.74 -6.20
N ALA A 76 -5.95 2.94 -6.81
CA ALA A 76 -5.89 3.51 -8.15
C ALA A 76 -4.55 3.18 -8.78
N ARG A 77 -4.53 3.16 -10.11
CA ARG A 77 -3.26 3.06 -10.81
C ARG A 77 -2.81 4.48 -11.17
N ILE A 78 -1.53 4.76 -10.94
CA ILE A 78 -0.99 6.08 -11.23
C ILE A 78 -0.47 6.13 -12.67
N ASP A 79 0.33 5.14 -13.04
CA ASP A 79 0.86 5.05 -14.39
C ASP A 79 1.21 3.60 -14.67
N ALA A 80 1.99 3.36 -15.72
CA ALA A 80 2.26 1.99 -16.17
C ALA A 80 2.98 1.15 -15.12
N THR A 81 3.71 1.77 -14.19
CA THR A 81 4.54 1.04 -13.25
C THR A 81 4.28 1.36 -11.79
N THR A 82 3.31 2.23 -11.48
CA THR A 82 3.06 2.59 -10.08
C THR A 82 1.58 2.64 -9.79
N VAL A 83 1.25 2.38 -8.52
CA VAL A 83 -0.12 2.43 -8.03
C VAL A 83 -0.18 3.28 -6.77
N ALA A 84 -1.39 3.67 -6.40
CA ALA A 84 -1.65 4.39 -5.16
C ALA A 84 -2.41 3.49 -4.20
N GLY A 85 -2.07 3.56 -2.93
CA GLY A 85 -2.76 2.76 -1.93
C GLY A 85 -2.63 3.31 -0.54
N CYS A 86 -3.42 2.74 0.38
CA CYS A 86 -3.42 3.12 1.79
C CYS A 86 -3.16 1.88 2.62
N TYR A 87 -2.34 2.03 3.68
CA TYR A 87 -1.97 0.85 4.45
C TYR A 87 -3.09 0.45 5.41
N LEU A 88 -3.06 -0.81 5.78
CA LEU A 88 -4.02 -1.40 6.71
C LEU A 88 -3.32 -1.73 8.02
N SER A 89 -4.08 -1.63 9.11
CA SER A 89 -3.59 -1.95 10.44
C SER A 89 -4.64 -2.80 11.14
N THR A 90 -4.21 -3.70 12.01
CA THR A 90 -5.16 -4.43 12.85
C THR A 90 -5.53 -3.64 14.10
N LYS A 91 -4.90 -2.50 14.33
CA LYS A 91 -5.25 -1.62 15.43
C LYS A 91 -6.16 -0.52 14.94
N GLN A 92 -7.26 -0.28 15.65
CA GLN A 92 -8.15 0.79 15.28
C GLN A 92 -7.63 2.11 15.83
N HIS A 93 -7.59 3.10 14.95
CA HIS A 93 -7.23 4.47 15.33
C HIS A 93 -8.38 5.37 14.92
N ARG A 94 -8.45 6.54 15.56
CA ARG A 94 -9.50 7.50 15.22
C ARG A 94 -9.44 7.83 13.73
N GLY A 95 -10.58 7.72 13.07
CA GLY A 95 -10.68 8.05 11.66
C GLY A 95 -10.33 6.94 10.71
N PHE A 96 -9.74 5.85 11.19
CA PHE A 96 -9.43 4.73 10.29
C PHE A 96 -10.72 4.05 9.85
N ILE A 97 -10.70 3.49 8.66
CA ILE A 97 -11.88 2.94 8.01
C ILE A 97 -11.80 1.42 8.03
N SER A 98 -12.81 0.77 8.63
CA SER A 98 -12.80 -0.70 8.67
C SER A 98 -12.92 -1.28 7.26
N VAL A 99 -12.09 -2.27 6.97
CA VAL A 99 -12.19 -3.03 5.72
C VAL A 99 -12.52 -4.49 5.98
N GLY A 100 -12.87 -4.82 7.22
CA GLY A 100 -13.24 -6.19 7.55
C GLY A 100 -12.03 -7.10 7.68
N THR A 101 -12.25 -8.38 7.50
CA THR A 101 -11.21 -9.38 7.62
C THR A 101 -10.86 -9.92 6.24
N GLY A 102 -9.68 -10.49 6.13
CA GLY A 102 -9.26 -11.11 4.89
C GLY A 102 -7.97 -11.87 5.06
N GLY A 103 -7.58 -12.56 4.01
CA GLY A 103 -6.40 -13.41 4.06
C GLY A 103 -5.09 -12.69 4.24
N TRP A 104 -5.07 -11.38 4.07
CA TRP A 104 -3.85 -10.62 4.27
C TRP A 104 -3.43 -10.60 5.75
N ASP A 105 -4.33 -10.87 6.67
CA ASP A 105 -3.98 -11.03 8.07
C ASP A 105 -4.09 -12.50 8.43
N GLY A 106 -2.96 -13.11 8.76
CA GLY A 106 -2.92 -14.55 9.01
C GLY A 106 -3.75 -15.01 10.19
N GLN A 107 -4.13 -14.10 11.09
CA GLN A 107 -4.97 -14.44 12.24
C GLN A 107 -6.43 -14.08 12.02
N GLY A 108 -6.77 -13.57 10.84
CA GLY A 108 -8.16 -13.26 10.52
C GLY A 108 -8.73 -12.07 11.26
N ARG A 109 -7.86 -11.17 11.74
CA ARG A 109 -8.33 -10.02 12.50
C ARG A 109 -8.91 -8.96 11.59
N GLU A 110 -9.82 -8.16 12.15
CA GLU A 110 -10.35 -7.02 11.42
C GLU A 110 -9.25 -6.03 11.13
N SER A 111 -9.25 -5.48 9.92
CA SER A 111 -8.24 -4.52 9.50
C SER A 111 -8.89 -3.16 9.27
N PHE A 112 -8.09 -2.11 9.44
CA PHE A 112 -8.55 -0.74 9.34
C PHE A 112 -7.59 0.02 8.44
N LEU A 113 -8.15 0.78 7.51
CA LEU A 113 -7.37 1.53 6.53
C LEU A 113 -7.07 2.93 7.04
N SER A 114 -5.83 3.34 6.91
CA SER A 114 -5.42 4.69 7.28
C SER A 114 -5.80 5.66 6.16
N PRO A 115 -6.68 6.64 6.46
CA PRO A 115 -7.03 7.62 5.44
C PRO A 115 -6.10 8.83 5.41
N GLU A 116 -5.11 8.85 6.28
CA GLU A 116 -4.25 10.02 6.43
C GLU A 116 -3.13 10.07 5.42
N ARG A 117 -2.79 8.94 4.83
CA ARG A 117 -1.66 8.85 3.92
C ARG A 117 -2.04 8.03 2.71
N VAL A 118 -1.73 8.54 1.54
CA VAL A 118 -1.83 7.74 0.32
C VAL A 118 -0.42 7.57 -0.19
N LEU A 119 -0.08 6.32 -0.48
CA LEU A 119 1.29 5.93 -0.81
C LEU A 119 1.41 5.66 -2.30
N ARG A 120 2.57 6.02 -2.86
CA ARG A 120 2.94 5.64 -4.21
C ARG A 120 3.77 4.37 -4.11
N ILE A 121 3.35 3.33 -4.79
CA ILE A 121 3.99 2.02 -4.68
C ILE A 121 4.36 1.55 -6.08
N SER A 122 5.63 1.24 -6.27
CA SER A 122 6.09 0.70 -7.54
C SER A 122 5.68 -0.76 -7.67
N ASP A 123 5.35 -1.17 -8.89
CA ASP A 123 5.06 -2.59 -9.13
C ASP A 123 6.20 -3.48 -8.67
N SER A 124 7.44 -3.00 -8.79
CA SER A 124 8.60 -3.76 -8.34
C SER A 124 8.83 -3.67 -6.83
N GLY A 125 8.11 -2.80 -6.15
CA GLY A 125 8.31 -2.57 -4.72
C GLY A 125 7.24 -3.18 -3.86
N MET A 126 6.59 -4.23 -4.31
CA MET A 126 5.53 -4.87 -3.55
C MET A 126 5.61 -6.39 -3.63
N ARG A 127 4.97 -7.04 -2.67
CA ARG A 127 4.80 -8.49 -2.68
C ARG A 127 3.30 -8.76 -2.78
N ARG A 128 2.91 -9.57 -3.76
CA ARG A 128 1.52 -9.90 -4.00
C ARG A 128 1.24 -11.31 -3.50
N GLU A 129 0.12 -11.47 -2.81
CA GLU A 129 -0.26 -12.76 -2.28
C GLU A 129 -1.66 -13.17 -2.70
N GLY A 130 -2.25 -12.46 -3.65
CA GLY A 130 -3.53 -12.86 -4.22
C GLY A 130 -4.75 -12.45 -3.43
N HIS A 131 -4.63 -11.49 -2.54
CA HIS A 131 -5.76 -11.05 -1.73
C HIS A 131 -6.47 -9.90 -2.40
N VAL A 132 -7.80 -9.92 -2.37
CA VAL A 132 -8.64 -8.91 -3.02
C VAL A 132 -9.73 -8.50 -2.05
N LEU A 133 -9.97 -7.21 -1.95
CA LEU A 133 -11.08 -6.69 -1.17
C LEU A 133 -12.35 -6.74 -2.03
N ASP A 134 -13.49 -7.06 -1.43
CA ASP A 134 -14.72 -7.12 -2.22
C ASP A 134 -15.14 -5.72 -2.67
N ARG A 135 -15.94 -5.69 -3.75
CA ARG A 135 -16.30 -4.43 -4.39
C ARG A 135 -17.04 -3.49 -3.44
N ALA A 136 -17.98 -4.01 -2.66
CA ALA A 136 -18.79 -3.12 -1.81
C ALA A 136 -17.92 -2.43 -0.76
N ARG A 137 -16.99 -3.17 -0.17
CA ARG A 137 -16.07 -2.57 0.79
C ARG A 137 -15.16 -1.57 0.11
N PHE A 138 -14.67 -1.92 -1.06
CA PHE A 138 -13.80 -1.03 -1.81
C PHE A 138 -14.50 0.29 -2.09
N GLU A 139 -15.73 0.22 -2.56
CA GLU A 139 -16.47 1.44 -2.90
C GLU A 139 -16.75 2.29 -1.68
N HIS A 140 -17.03 1.64 -0.55
CA HIS A 140 -17.21 2.37 0.70
C HIS A 140 -15.94 3.11 1.10
N VAL A 141 -14.81 2.43 1.02
CA VAL A 141 -13.53 3.03 1.37
C VAL A 141 -13.22 4.21 0.47
N VAL A 142 -13.41 4.04 -0.83
CA VAL A 142 -13.10 5.10 -1.78
C VAL A 142 -14.01 6.31 -1.54
N ALA A 143 -15.27 6.09 -1.23
CA ALA A 143 -16.17 7.20 -0.95
C ALA A 143 -15.70 8.00 0.26
N GLU A 144 -15.28 7.30 1.32
CA GLU A 144 -14.77 7.97 2.50
C GLU A 144 -13.48 8.74 2.20
N LEU A 145 -12.57 8.11 1.48
CA LEU A 145 -11.31 8.75 1.13
C LEU A 145 -11.54 9.98 0.26
N SER A 146 -12.47 9.88 -0.69
CA SER A 146 -12.73 11.01 -1.58
C SER A 146 -13.24 12.20 -0.80
N ARG A 147 -14.10 11.95 0.19
CA ARG A 147 -14.59 13.03 1.02
C ARG A 147 -13.47 13.69 1.82
N GLU A 148 -12.58 12.87 2.39
CA GLU A 148 -11.55 13.39 3.27
C GLU A 148 -10.39 14.03 2.53
N LEU A 149 -10.02 13.48 1.37
CA LEU A 149 -8.78 13.85 0.71
C LEU A 149 -8.99 14.60 -0.60
N GLY A 150 -10.22 14.75 -1.06
CA GLY A 150 -10.47 15.46 -2.29
C GLY A 150 -10.06 14.72 -3.53
N ILE A 151 -10.08 13.41 -3.51
CA ILE A 151 -9.69 12.61 -4.66
C ILE A 151 -10.63 12.94 -5.81
N GLY A 152 -10.05 13.21 -6.99
CA GLY A 152 -10.82 13.47 -8.18
C GLY A 152 -11.37 14.88 -8.28
N ARG A 153 -10.93 15.80 -7.45
CA ARG A 153 -11.47 17.17 -7.44
C ARG A 153 -10.59 18.16 -8.15
#